data_f2ad7ff905c51b015b1f5a4f107995de
#
_entry.id   f2ad7ff905c51b015b1f5a4f107995de
#
_cell.length_a   1.000
_cell.length_b   1.000
_cell.length_c   1.000
_cell.angle_alpha   90.00
_cell.angle_beta   90.00
_cell.angle_gamma   90.00
#
_symmetry.space_group_name_H-M   'P 1'
#
loop_
_entity.id
_entity.type
_entity.pdbx_description
1 polymer ?
#
loop_
_entity_poly.entity_id
_entity_poly.type
_entity_poly.pdbx_seq_one_letter_code
_entity_poly.pdbx_strand_id
1 'polypeptide(L)'
;MRLVGCVFLALSGLLVSRWYTRYLERRLAEGEAFLGLIEHISGEISRYLTPPGRLLDGYRSSLLEELGFLERAGEAGFADAFAAVSRRLTLPKEGTELLSRLFRNFGRSYRDGELARLSEARDGLAPIVARLREELPRDIKLGRVLVAAAVLGGIILLI
;
A
#
# COMPACT_ATOMS: atom_id res chain seq x y z
N MET A 1 -8.04 25.19 -34.65
CA MET A 1 -8.65 25.08 -33.29
C MET A 1 -9.06 23.65 -32.96
N ARG A 2 -9.79 22.90 -33.82
CA ARG A 2 -10.23 21.52 -33.54
C ARG A 2 -9.08 20.52 -33.33
N LEU A 3 -8.01 20.58 -34.15
CA LEU A 3 -6.81 19.73 -33.97
C LEU A 3 -6.14 19.90 -32.60
N VAL A 4 -6.06 21.12 -32.10
CA VAL A 4 -5.46 21.41 -30.78
C VAL A 4 -6.28 20.77 -29.70
N GLY A 5 -7.62 20.80 -29.79
CA GLY A 5 -8.51 20.12 -28.83
C GLY A 5 -8.33 18.60 -28.80
N CYS A 6 -8.18 17.97 -29.98
CA CYS A 6 -7.93 16.52 -30.07
C CYS A 6 -6.59 16.12 -29.44
N VAL A 7 -5.52 16.90 -29.67
CA VAL A 7 -4.21 16.66 -29.07
C VAL A 7 -4.28 16.79 -27.54
N PHE A 8 -4.98 17.82 -27.04
CA PHE A 8 -5.17 18.00 -25.59
C PHE A 8 -5.93 16.85 -24.94
N LEU A 9 -6.98 16.35 -25.59
CA LEU A 9 -7.74 15.19 -25.13
C LEU A 9 -6.87 13.93 -25.11
N ALA A 10 -6.07 13.68 -26.11
CA ALA A 10 -5.17 12.52 -26.17
C ALA A 10 -4.10 12.58 -25.07
N LEU A 11 -3.48 13.74 -24.85
CA LEU A 11 -2.48 13.94 -23.81
C LEU A 11 -3.07 13.79 -22.41
N SER A 12 -4.24 14.36 -22.14
CA SER A 12 -4.91 14.22 -20.86
C SER A 12 -5.30 12.77 -20.58
N GLY A 13 -5.78 12.02 -21.56
CA GLY A 13 -6.08 10.60 -21.44
C GLY A 13 -4.83 9.77 -21.09
N LEU A 14 -3.69 10.04 -21.73
CA LEU A 14 -2.42 9.39 -21.41
C LEU A 14 -1.98 9.67 -19.96
N LEU A 15 -2.09 10.91 -19.50
CA LEU A 15 -1.73 11.31 -18.14
C LEU A 15 -2.61 10.61 -17.10
N VAL A 16 -3.92 10.60 -17.31
CA VAL A 16 -4.89 9.92 -16.44
C VAL A 16 -4.60 8.41 -16.38
N SER A 17 -4.34 7.78 -17.54
CA SER A 17 -4.01 6.36 -17.62
C SER A 17 -2.74 6.02 -16.82
N ARG A 18 -1.69 6.84 -16.94
CA ARG A 18 -0.44 6.65 -16.19
C ARG A 18 -0.64 6.86 -14.67
N TRP A 19 -1.40 7.89 -14.30
CA TRP A 19 -1.70 8.16 -12.89
C TRP A 19 -2.48 7.02 -12.27
N TYR A 20 -3.50 6.51 -12.95
CA TYR A 20 -4.31 5.38 -12.48
C TYR A 20 -3.49 4.10 -12.32
N THR A 21 -2.61 3.79 -13.30
CA THR A 21 -1.71 2.64 -13.21
C THR A 21 -0.79 2.75 -11.99
N ARG A 22 -0.15 3.91 -11.78
CA ARG A 22 0.72 4.15 -10.62
C ARG A 22 -0.04 4.06 -9.30
N TYR A 23 -1.28 4.51 -9.26
CA TYR A 23 -2.13 4.40 -8.08
C TYR A 23 -2.38 2.93 -7.71
N LEU A 24 -2.72 2.08 -8.68
CA LEU A 24 -2.94 0.66 -8.46
C LEU A 24 -1.66 -0.08 -8.05
N GLU A 25 -0.54 0.20 -8.71
CA GLU A 25 0.77 -0.37 -8.37
C GLU A 25 1.20 0.03 -6.95
N ARG A 26 1.00 1.28 -6.56
CA ARG A 26 1.30 1.77 -5.21
C ARG A 26 0.45 1.06 -4.16
N ARG A 27 -0.81 0.84 -4.44
CA ARG A 27 -1.74 0.13 -3.56
C ARG A 27 -1.28 -1.30 -3.25
N LEU A 28 -0.80 -2.02 -4.26
CA LEU A 28 -0.20 -3.34 -4.09
C LEU A 28 1.12 -3.26 -3.31
N ALA A 29 2.00 -2.34 -3.70
CA ALA A 29 3.30 -2.19 -3.06
C ALA A 29 3.19 -1.83 -1.57
N GLU A 30 2.22 -1.02 -1.17
CA GLU A 30 1.93 -0.73 0.24
C GLU A 30 1.54 -2.00 1.01
N GLY A 31 0.67 -2.82 0.44
CA GLY A 31 0.27 -4.11 1.04
C GLY A 31 1.45 -5.06 1.22
N GLU A 32 2.28 -5.20 0.19
CA GLU A 32 3.47 -6.05 0.22
C GLU A 32 4.52 -5.55 1.23
N ALA A 33 4.72 -4.23 1.31
CA ALA A 33 5.66 -3.63 2.25
C ALA A 33 5.25 -3.86 3.72
N PHE A 34 3.98 -3.70 4.06
CA PHE A 34 3.50 -4.00 5.40
C PHE A 34 3.48 -5.50 5.71
N LEU A 35 3.16 -6.34 4.73
CA LEU A 35 3.25 -7.79 4.90
C LEU A 35 4.68 -8.23 5.20
N GLY A 36 5.65 -7.74 4.43
CA GLY A 36 7.07 -7.99 4.68
C GLY A 36 7.56 -7.48 6.04
N LEU A 37 7.05 -6.33 6.49
CA LEU A 37 7.35 -5.82 7.83
C LEU A 37 6.81 -6.74 8.93
N ILE A 38 5.58 -7.23 8.80
CA ILE A 38 4.98 -8.16 9.76
C ILE A 38 5.79 -9.46 9.84
N GLU A 39 6.21 -9.99 8.69
CA GLU A 39 7.04 -11.20 8.61
C GLU A 39 8.42 -10.98 9.25
N HIS A 40 9.05 -9.84 8.99
CA HIS A 40 10.32 -9.47 9.61
C HIS A 40 10.20 -9.40 11.14
N ILE A 41 9.25 -8.64 11.66
CA ILE A 41 9.02 -8.49 13.10
C ILE A 41 8.72 -9.86 13.75
N SER A 42 7.88 -10.67 13.11
CA SER A 42 7.57 -12.01 13.58
C SER A 42 8.83 -12.89 13.67
N GLY A 43 9.70 -12.81 12.67
CA GLY A 43 11.00 -13.49 12.65
C GLY A 43 11.93 -13.05 13.77
N GLU A 44 12.05 -11.75 14.00
CA GLU A 44 12.88 -11.17 15.06
C GLU A 44 12.40 -11.59 16.46
N ILE A 45 11.10 -11.50 16.71
CA ILE A 45 10.52 -11.92 18.00
C ILE A 45 10.68 -13.43 18.22
N SER A 46 10.49 -14.24 17.16
CA SER A 46 10.54 -15.71 17.29
C SER A 46 11.94 -16.24 17.51
N ARG A 47 12.95 -15.67 16.81
CA ARG A 47 14.33 -16.19 16.77
C ARG A 47 15.23 -15.60 17.84
N TYR A 48 15.16 -14.27 18.04
CA TYR A 48 16.19 -13.53 18.77
C TYR A 48 15.70 -12.91 20.08
N LEU A 49 14.41 -13.02 20.40
CA LEU A 49 13.83 -12.32 21.57
C LEU A 49 14.14 -10.82 21.56
N THR A 50 14.23 -10.24 20.35
CA THR A 50 14.64 -8.86 20.13
C THR A 50 13.72 -7.90 20.86
N PRO A 51 14.25 -6.97 21.67
CA PRO A 51 13.43 -5.99 22.35
C PRO A 51 12.74 -5.07 21.36
N PRO A 52 11.53 -4.54 21.69
CA PRO A 52 10.72 -3.73 20.78
C PRO A 52 11.46 -2.57 20.10
N GLY A 53 12.40 -1.95 20.81
CA GLY A 53 13.20 -0.82 20.29
C GLY A 53 14.23 -1.18 19.22
N ARG A 54 14.49 -2.47 19.01
CA ARG A 54 15.47 -2.96 17.99
C ARG A 54 14.84 -3.78 16.88
N LEU A 55 13.52 -3.93 16.87
CA LEU A 55 12.82 -4.76 15.88
C LEU A 55 12.98 -4.26 14.44
N LEU A 56 13.30 -2.98 14.27
CA LEU A 56 13.51 -2.35 12.96
C LEU A 56 14.99 -2.24 12.58
N ASP A 57 15.91 -2.67 13.46
CA ASP A 57 17.34 -2.59 13.19
C ASP A 57 17.68 -3.44 11.95
N GLY A 58 18.23 -2.78 10.92
CA GLY A 58 18.59 -3.43 9.67
C GLY A 58 17.44 -3.71 8.71
N TYR A 59 16.20 -3.47 9.08
CA TYR A 59 15.08 -3.59 8.14
C TYR A 59 15.06 -2.41 7.16
N ARG A 60 14.97 -2.72 5.87
CA ARG A 60 14.92 -1.74 4.79
C ARG A 60 13.70 -1.97 3.91
N SER A 61 12.97 -0.91 3.69
CA SER A 61 11.85 -0.88 2.74
C SER A 61 11.73 0.52 2.18
N SER A 62 12.07 0.70 0.91
CA SER A 62 12.07 2.01 0.25
C SER A 62 10.72 2.72 0.38
N LEU A 63 9.62 1.97 0.30
CA LEU A 63 8.28 2.53 0.40
C LEU A 63 7.94 2.96 1.83
N LEU A 64 8.28 2.18 2.85
CA LEU A 64 8.05 2.53 4.25
C LEU A 64 8.99 3.66 4.72
N GLU A 65 10.19 3.76 4.14
CA GLU A 65 11.10 4.90 4.32
C GLU A 65 10.52 6.17 3.67
N GLU A 66 10.02 6.10 2.42
CA GLU A 66 9.35 7.22 1.73
C GLU A 66 8.12 7.73 2.51
N LEU A 67 7.36 6.82 3.11
CA LEU A 67 6.22 7.18 3.96
C LEU A 67 6.66 7.82 5.29
N GLY A 68 7.92 7.68 5.69
CA GLY A 68 8.44 8.09 7.00
C GLY A 68 7.95 7.21 8.14
N PHE A 69 7.50 5.98 7.82
CA PHE A 69 6.98 5.06 8.83
C PHE A 69 8.07 4.49 9.71
N LEU A 70 9.19 4.03 9.13
CA LEU A 70 10.27 3.36 9.87
C LEU A 70 10.95 4.31 10.86
N GLU A 71 11.24 5.54 10.45
CA GLU A 71 11.82 6.57 11.31
C GLU A 71 10.91 6.86 12.51
N ARG A 72 9.62 7.14 12.25
CA ARG A 72 8.65 7.42 13.31
C ARG A 72 8.38 6.23 14.23
N ALA A 73 8.40 5.02 13.69
CA ALA A 73 8.22 3.81 14.50
C ALA A 73 9.39 3.60 15.48
N GLY A 74 10.61 3.98 15.07
CA GLY A 74 11.78 3.98 15.95
C GLY A 74 11.72 5.06 17.04
N GLU A 75 11.17 6.24 16.75
CA GLU A 75 11.12 7.38 17.67
C GLU A 75 9.91 7.38 18.60
N ALA A 76 8.72 7.21 18.02
CA ALA A 76 7.43 7.37 18.72
C ALA A 76 6.64 6.06 18.90
N GLY A 77 7.14 4.97 18.31
CA GLY A 77 6.49 3.66 18.34
C GLY A 77 5.53 3.41 17.17
N PHE A 78 5.17 2.14 17.00
CA PHE A 78 4.40 1.66 15.85
C PHE A 78 2.99 2.26 15.75
N ALA A 79 2.32 2.51 16.89
CA ALA A 79 0.97 3.06 16.91
C ALA A 79 0.93 4.49 16.35
N ASP A 80 1.83 5.35 16.82
CA ASP A 80 1.89 6.75 16.39
C ASP A 80 2.42 6.87 14.96
N ALA A 81 3.40 6.05 14.59
CA ALA A 81 3.89 5.96 13.23
C ALA A 81 2.77 5.59 12.25
N PHE A 82 1.98 4.57 12.56
CA PHE A 82 0.88 4.14 11.71
C PHE A 82 -0.25 5.19 11.64
N ALA A 83 -0.61 5.79 12.76
CA ALA A 83 -1.61 6.86 12.79
C ALA A 83 -1.23 8.04 11.88
N ALA A 84 0.05 8.40 11.83
CA ALA A 84 0.56 9.47 10.97
C ALA A 84 0.51 9.15 9.47
N VAL A 85 0.76 7.88 9.09
CA VAL A 85 0.81 7.49 7.67
C VAL A 85 -0.52 6.94 7.14
N SER A 86 -1.41 6.45 8.01
CA SER A 86 -2.66 5.76 7.63
C SER A 86 -3.55 6.56 6.68
N ARG A 87 -3.61 7.89 6.84
CA ARG A 87 -4.40 8.78 5.97
C ARG A 87 -3.82 8.95 4.56
N ARG A 88 -2.56 8.61 4.37
CA ARG A 88 -1.84 8.74 3.09
C ARG A 88 -1.77 7.42 2.34
N LEU A 89 -2.16 6.32 2.99
CA LEU A 89 -2.17 4.99 2.38
C LEU A 89 -3.28 4.88 1.34
N THR A 90 -2.97 4.20 0.26
CA THR A 90 -3.92 3.84 -0.81
C THR A 90 -4.49 2.43 -0.62
N LEU A 91 -4.07 1.74 0.41
CA LEU A 91 -4.50 0.38 0.76
C LEU A 91 -6.03 0.32 0.94
N PRO A 92 -6.69 -0.81 0.63
CA PRO A 92 -8.10 -1.00 0.94
C PRO A 92 -8.39 -0.75 2.42
N LYS A 93 -9.59 -0.23 2.71
CA LYS A 93 -10.02 0.09 4.07
C LYS A 93 -9.87 -1.09 5.03
N GLU A 94 -10.20 -2.30 4.57
CA GLU A 94 -10.04 -3.55 5.33
C GLU A 94 -8.59 -3.77 5.78
N GLY A 95 -7.62 -3.60 4.87
CA GLY A 95 -6.19 -3.72 5.17
C GLY A 95 -5.70 -2.63 6.10
N THR A 96 -6.13 -1.39 5.91
CA THR A 96 -5.78 -0.26 6.77
C THR A 96 -6.33 -0.43 8.19
N GLU A 97 -7.56 -0.91 8.35
CA GLU A 97 -8.17 -1.19 9.65
C GLU A 97 -7.46 -2.33 10.38
N LEU A 98 -7.09 -3.39 9.65
CA LEU A 98 -6.35 -4.53 10.19
C LEU A 98 -4.98 -4.08 10.72
N LEU A 99 -4.22 -3.33 9.94
CA LEU A 99 -2.93 -2.76 10.35
C LEU A 99 -3.08 -1.79 11.52
N SER A 100 -4.11 -0.95 11.53
CA SER A 100 -4.41 -0.04 12.65
C SER A 100 -4.65 -0.81 13.95
N ARG A 101 -5.39 -1.91 13.89
CA ARG A 101 -5.65 -2.77 15.05
C ARG A 101 -4.38 -3.43 15.55
N LEU A 102 -3.55 -3.94 14.63
CA LEU A 102 -2.27 -4.55 14.95
C LEU A 102 -1.36 -3.55 15.70
N PHE A 103 -1.04 -2.42 15.06
CA PHE A 103 -0.06 -1.47 15.56
C PHE A 103 -0.51 -0.72 16.81
N ARG A 104 -1.82 -0.47 16.99
CA ARG A 104 -2.35 0.14 18.21
C ARG A 104 -2.14 -0.70 19.47
N ASN A 105 -2.13 -2.02 19.31
CA ASN A 105 -1.99 -2.96 20.40
C ASN A 105 -0.61 -3.60 20.48
N PHE A 106 0.30 -3.24 19.57
CA PHE A 106 1.64 -3.82 19.51
C PHE A 106 2.47 -3.44 20.73
N GLY A 107 3.22 -4.42 21.27
CA GLY A 107 4.08 -4.24 22.44
C GLY A 107 3.36 -4.28 23.80
N ARG A 108 2.07 -4.63 23.83
CA ARG A 108 1.27 -4.69 25.05
C ARG A 108 1.10 -6.10 25.62
N SER A 109 1.56 -7.12 24.91
CA SER A 109 1.41 -8.52 25.28
C SER A 109 2.76 -9.19 25.49
N TYR A 110 2.72 -10.37 26.14
CA TYR A 110 3.88 -11.27 26.15
C TYR A 110 4.16 -11.78 24.74
N ARG A 111 5.37 -12.33 24.53
CA ARG A 111 5.88 -12.81 23.26
C ARG A 111 4.85 -13.63 22.45
N ASP A 112 4.26 -14.65 23.09
CA ASP A 112 3.33 -15.55 22.41
C ASP A 112 2.06 -14.83 21.95
N GLY A 113 1.59 -13.87 22.74
CA GLY A 113 0.47 -13.00 22.38
C GLY A 113 0.79 -12.06 21.21
N GLU A 114 2.01 -11.52 21.14
CA GLU A 114 2.44 -10.68 20.02
C GLU A 114 2.60 -11.52 18.74
N LEU A 115 3.20 -12.71 18.83
CA LEU A 115 3.32 -13.62 17.69
C LEU A 115 1.95 -14.07 17.15
N ALA A 116 0.99 -14.36 18.03
CA ALA A 116 -0.37 -14.69 17.64
C ALA A 116 -1.05 -13.54 16.88
N ARG A 117 -0.91 -12.29 17.37
CA ARG A 117 -1.45 -11.10 16.68
C ARG A 117 -0.78 -10.82 15.33
N LEU A 118 0.53 -10.98 15.25
CA LEU A 118 1.27 -10.84 14.00
C LEU A 118 0.84 -11.90 12.99
N SER A 119 0.64 -13.15 13.44
CA SER A 119 0.11 -14.23 12.60
C SER A 119 -1.30 -13.92 12.09
N GLU A 120 -2.20 -13.49 12.99
CA GLU A 120 -3.56 -13.08 12.63
C GLU A 120 -3.55 -11.93 11.61
N ALA A 121 -2.71 -10.92 11.82
CA ALA A 121 -2.59 -9.80 10.92
C ALA A 121 -2.01 -10.20 9.56
N ARG A 122 -1.00 -11.09 9.54
CA ARG A 122 -0.45 -11.65 8.30
C ARG A 122 -1.51 -12.44 7.54
N ASP A 123 -2.22 -13.32 8.22
CA ASP A 123 -3.22 -14.20 7.63
C ASP A 123 -4.45 -13.41 7.12
N GLY A 124 -4.74 -12.25 7.71
CA GLY A 124 -5.75 -11.32 7.23
C GLY A 124 -5.28 -10.43 6.09
N LEU A 125 -4.00 -10.00 6.09
CA LEU A 125 -3.46 -9.11 5.06
C LEU A 125 -3.05 -9.85 3.79
N ALA A 126 -2.53 -11.07 3.91
CA ALA A 126 -2.06 -11.88 2.79
C ALA A 126 -3.12 -12.09 1.70
N PRO A 127 -4.39 -12.46 2.00
CA PRO A 127 -5.43 -12.60 0.98
C PRO A 127 -5.80 -11.28 0.32
N ILE A 128 -5.71 -10.14 1.04
CA ILE A 128 -5.96 -8.81 0.46
C ILE A 128 -4.86 -8.49 -0.56
N VAL A 129 -3.60 -8.73 -0.22
CA VAL A 129 -2.46 -8.52 -1.12
C VAL A 129 -2.52 -9.47 -2.32
N ALA A 130 -2.87 -10.74 -2.12
CA ALA A 130 -3.03 -11.71 -3.20
C ALA A 130 -4.12 -11.26 -4.19
N ARG A 131 -5.29 -10.83 -3.69
CA ARG A 131 -6.37 -10.29 -4.50
C ARG A 131 -5.92 -9.06 -5.30
N LEU A 132 -5.25 -8.10 -4.67
CA LEU A 132 -4.71 -6.92 -5.36
C LEU A 132 -3.73 -7.29 -6.46
N ARG A 133 -2.89 -8.29 -6.24
CA ARG A 133 -1.93 -8.79 -7.23
C ARG A 133 -2.62 -9.44 -8.43
N GLU A 134 -3.67 -10.21 -8.20
CA GLU A 134 -4.44 -10.86 -9.26
C GLU A 134 -5.28 -9.86 -10.06
N GLU A 135 -5.90 -8.89 -9.39
CA GLU A 135 -6.76 -7.88 -10.01
C GLU A 135 -5.94 -6.80 -10.78
N LEU A 136 -4.71 -6.52 -10.35
CA LEU A 136 -3.87 -5.46 -10.91
C LEU A 136 -3.79 -5.45 -12.45
N PRO A 137 -3.45 -6.55 -13.15
CA PRO A 137 -3.33 -6.54 -14.61
C PRO A 137 -4.67 -6.33 -15.29
N ARG A 138 -5.74 -6.84 -14.72
CA ARG A 138 -7.11 -6.67 -15.21
C ARG A 138 -7.57 -5.23 -15.08
N ASP A 139 -7.36 -4.63 -13.92
CA ASP A 139 -7.79 -3.25 -13.62
C ASP A 139 -6.99 -2.22 -14.45
N ILE A 140 -5.69 -2.44 -14.65
CA ILE A 140 -4.89 -1.63 -15.55
C ILE A 140 -5.41 -1.71 -16.99
N LYS A 141 -5.74 -2.91 -17.46
CA LYS A 141 -6.28 -3.11 -18.82
C LYS A 141 -7.64 -2.44 -18.99
N LEU A 142 -8.54 -2.63 -18.02
CA LEU A 142 -9.87 -1.99 -18.03
C LEU A 142 -9.75 -0.46 -17.99
N GLY A 143 -8.90 0.09 -17.11
CA GLY A 143 -8.65 1.53 -17.03
C GLY A 143 -8.15 2.12 -18.36
N ARG A 144 -7.21 1.45 -19.03
CA ARG A 144 -6.70 1.87 -20.35
C ARG A 144 -7.78 1.85 -21.42
N VAL A 145 -8.62 0.81 -21.44
CA VAL A 145 -9.73 0.70 -22.43
C VAL A 145 -10.76 1.79 -22.19
N LEU A 146 -11.14 2.07 -20.95
CA LEU A 146 -12.09 3.13 -20.61
C LEU A 146 -11.58 4.52 -20.99
N VAL A 147 -10.31 4.81 -20.70
CA VAL A 147 -9.69 6.08 -21.08
C VAL A 147 -9.62 6.21 -22.60
N ALA A 148 -9.24 5.17 -23.33
CA ALA A 148 -9.20 5.18 -24.77
C ALA A 148 -10.59 5.42 -25.38
N ALA A 149 -11.62 4.76 -24.87
CA ALA A 149 -13.00 4.94 -25.32
C ALA A 149 -13.50 6.38 -25.05
N ALA A 150 -13.19 6.94 -23.88
CA ALA A 150 -13.56 8.32 -23.54
C ALA A 150 -12.86 9.34 -24.47
N VAL A 151 -11.57 9.15 -24.77
CA VAL A 151 -10.80 10.01 -25.69
C VAL A 151 -11.37 9.92 -27.10
N LEU A 152 -11.64 8.71 -27.61
CA LEU A 152 -12.23 8.51 -28.95
C LEU A 152 -13.62 9.14 -29.05
N GLY A 153 -14.49 8.95 -28.04
CA GLY A 153 -15.81 9.59 -28.00
C GLY A 153 -15.73 11.11 -27.99
N GLY A 154 -14.79 11.68 -27.22
CA GLY A 154 -14.54 13.12 -27.19
C GLY A 154 -14.04 13.66 -28.52
N ILE A 155 -13.18 12.94 -29.22
CA ILE A 155 -12.69 13.31 -30.57
C ILE A 155 -13.85 13.30 -31.60
N ILE A 156 -14.72 12.28 -31.55
CA ILE A 156 -15.88 12.18 -32.45
C ILE A 156 -16.84 13.36 -32.24
N LEU A 157 -17.05 13.81 -31.00
CA LEU A 157 -17.90 14.97 -30.69
C LEU A 157 -17.30 16.31 -31.12
N LEU A 158 -15.99 16.39 -31.30
CA LEU A 158 -15.26 17.60 -31.73
C LEU A 158 -15.14 17.75 -33.24
N ILE A 159 -15.32 16.67 -34.00
CA ILE A 159 -15.31 16.65 -35.47
C ILE A 159 -16.69 16.95 -36.01
#